data_87768a8a9b681d29c7a0495fc373b184
#
_entry.id   87768a8a9b681d29c7a0495fc373b184
#
_cell.length_a   1.000
_cell.length_b   1.000
_cell.length_c   1.000
_cell.angle_alpha   90.00
_cell.angle_beta   90.00
_cell.angle_gamma   90.00
#
_symmetry.space_group_name_H-M   'P 1'
#
loop_
_entity.id
_entity.type
_entity.pdbx_description
1 polymer ?
#
loop_
_entity_poly.entity_id
_entity_poly.type
_entity_poly.pdbx_seq_one_letter_code
_entity_poly.pdbx_strand_id
1 'polypeptide(L)'
;MKKMMIRADDLGYSEAVNYGIEKSVKCGIINNVGFMVNMEASEHGYNLIKDCDVSLGCHTNICVGKPVCDPKLIPSITSGTEFKSSKEYRSSKEDFVVLEEVILEIEAQYQKFKQITGKEPDYFEGHAIDSPNFIKGLEIVANRHNLLFSGISFDGTPVLVNNQQVYMNMGNTSSDDYNPFKTFVEMYENAKDGFN
;
A
#
# COMPACT_ATOMS: atom_id res chain seq x y z
N MET A 1 8.05 -23.29 11.11
CA MET A 1 6.74 -23.30 10.42
C MET A 1 6.59 -22.00 9.63
N LYS A 2 6.30 -22.10 8.33
CA LYS A 2 6.02 -20.96 7.46
C LYS A 2 4.68 -20.34 7.84
N LYS A 3 4.64 -18.99 7.93
CA LYS A 3 3.43 -18.21 8.11
C LYS A 3 3.35 -17.24 6.92
N MET A 4 2.27 -17.32 6.16
CA MET A 4 2.09 -16.52 4.96
C MET A 4 1.09 -15.40 5.21
N MET A 5 1.48 -14.17 4.88
CA MET A 5 0.60 -13.03 4.75
C MET A 5 0.43 -12.73 3.27
N ILE A 6 -0.78 -12.87 2.76
CA ILE A 6 -1.07 -12.70 1.35
C ILE A 6 -1.94 -11.47 1.20
N ARG A 7 -1.39 -10.44 0.53
CA ARG A 7 -2.02 -9.15 0.42
C ARG A 7 -2.56 -8.89 -0.98
N ALA A 8 -3.75 -8.33 -1.05
CA ALA A 8 -4.28 -7.70 -2.24
C ALA A 8 -4.17 -6.18 -2.08
N ASP A 9 -3.40 -5.55 -2.96
CA ASP A 9 -3.23 -4.10 -2.99
C ASP A 9 -4.31 -3.42 -3.85
N ASP A 10 -4.41 -2.09 -3.74
CA ASP A 10 -5.22 -1.21 -4.59
C ASP A 10 -6.73 -1.29 -4.39
N LEU A 11 -7.24 -1.73 -3.23
CA LEU A 11 -8.67 -1.56 -2.92
C LEU A 11 -9.02 -0.06 -3.01
N GLY A 12 -10.06 0.27 -3.74
CA GLY A 12 -10.46 1.66 -3.97
C GLY A 12 -10.02 2.20 -5.33
N TYR A 13 -9.03 1.60 -5.99
CA TYR A 13 -8.50 2.09 -7.26
C TYR A 13 -9.57 2.25 -8.35
N SER A 14 -10.41 1.24 -8.52
CA SER A 14 -11.58 1.25 -9.40
C SER A 14 -12.59 0.20 -8.96
N GLU A 15 -13.84 0.30 -9.42
CA GLU A 15 -14.84 -0.73 -9.13
C GLU A 15 -14.43 -2.11 -9.64
N ALA A 16 -13.79 -2.19 -10.81
CA ALA A 16 -13.32 -3.46 -11.36
C ALA A 16 -12.26 -4.12 -10.46
N VAL A 17 -11.28 -3.34 -9.97
CA VAL A 17 -10.29 -3.81 -9.00
C VAL A 17 -10.97 -4.23 -7.69
N ASN A 18 -11.92 -3.45 -7.20
CA ASN A 18 -12.65 -3.75 -5.98
C ASN A 18 -13.39 -5.10 -6.04
N TYR A 19 -14.07 -5.40 -7.15
CA TYR A 19 -14.73 -6.72 -7.35
C TYR A 19 -13.71 -7.86 -7.42
N GLY A 20 -12.54 -7.64 -8.02
CA GLY A 20 -11.45 -8.61 -8.05
C GLY A 20 -10.93 -8.92 -6.65
N ILE A 21 -10.71 -7.89 -5.83
CA ILE A 21 -10.27 -8.02 -4.44
C ILE A 21 -11.35 -8.69 -3.60
N GLU A 22 -12.61 -8.25 -3.70
CA GLU A 22 -13.73 -8.90 -3.01
C GLU A 22 -13.76 -10.42 -3.29
N LYS A 23 -13.67 -10.79 -4.56
CA LYS A 23 -13.66 -12.20 -4.95
C LYS A 23 -12.49 -12.96 -4.35
N SER A 24 -11.31 -12.36 -4.38
CA SER A 24 -10.09 -12.98 -3.85
C SER A 24 -10.12 -13.14 -2.33
N VAL A 25 -10.70 -12.19 -1.62
CA VAL A 25 -10.91 -12.24 -0.17
C VAL A 25 -11.96 -13.29 0.19
N LYS A 26 -13.14 -13.27 -0.45
CA LYS A 26 -14.27 -14.13 -0.09
C LYS A 26 -14.10 -15.60 -0.51
N CYS A 27 -13.33 -15.86 -1.55
CA CYS A 27 -13.20 -17.21 -2.14
C CYS A 27 -11.77 -17.73 -2.20
N GLY A 28 -10.80 -16.93 -1.82
CA GLY A 28 -9.37 -17.24 -1.89
C GLY A 28 -8.71 -17.30 -0.53
N ILE A 29 -7.42 -16.99 -0.53
CA ILE A 29 -6.55 -17.06 0.64
C ILE A 29 -6.00 -15.69 1.05
N ILE A 30 -6.57 -14.61 0.50
CA ILE A 30 -6.17 -13.24 0.86
C ILE A 30 -6.62 -12.98 2.30
N ASN A 31 -5.68 -12.57 3.14
CA ASN A 31 -5.91 -12.24 4.54
C ASN A 31 -5.49 -10.81 4.90
N ASN A 32 -5.07 -10.05 3.90
CA ASN A 32 -4.58 -8.70 4.07
C ASN A 32 -4.95 -7.85 2.83
N VAL A 33 -5.34 -6.59 3.03
CA VAL A 33 -5.77 -5.70 1.94
C VAL A 33 -5.18 -4.32 2.13
N GLY A 34 -4.53 -3.80 1.08
CA GLY A 34 -4.06 -2.43 0.99
C GLY A 34 -5.16 -1.52 0.43
N PHE A 35 -5.58 -0.52 1.19
CA PHE A 35 -6.71 0.36 0.87
C PHE A 35 -6.27 1.76 0.47
N MET A 36 -6.56 2.15 -0.78
CA MET A 36 -6.32 3.48 -1.36
C MET A 36 -7.52 4.39 -1.12
N VAL A 37 -7.43 5.25 -0.14
CA VAL A 37 -8.55 6.09 0.30
C VAL A 37 -8.78 7.35 -0.54
N ASN A 38 -7.78 7.77 -1.33
CA ASN A 38 -7.87 8.98 -2.16
C ASN A 38 -8.61 8.77 -3.49
N MET A 39 -8.90 7.52 -3.86
CA MET A 39 -9.53 7.16 -5.14
C MET A 39 -11.05 7.28 -5.09
N GLU A 40 -11.67 7.52 -6.24
CA GLU A 40 -13.13 7.73 -6.34
C GLU A 40 -13.95 6.48 -5.94
N ALA A 41 -13.41 5.29 -6.17
CA ALA A 41 -14.07 4.02 -5.84
C ALA A 41 -13.76 3.51 -4.41
N SER A 42 -13.15 4.33 -3.55
CA SER A 42 -12.71 3.89 -2.20
C SER A 42 -13.88 3.43 -1.32
N GLU A 43 -14.96 4.21 -1.21
CA GLU A 43 -16.13 3.82 -0.41
C GLU A 43 -16.83 2.56 -0.95
N HIS A 44 -16.91 2.44 -2.29
CA HIS A 44 -17.42 1.24 -2.94
C HIS A 44 -16.57 0.03 -2.54
N GLY A 45 -15.24 0.13 -2.65
CA GLY A 45 -14.33 -0.96 -2.29
C GLY A 45 -14.46 -1.41 -0.84
N TYR A 46 -14.46 -0.46 0.08
CA TYR A 46 -14.64 -0.76 1.51
C TYR A 46 -15.96 -1.47 1.80
N ASN A 47 -17.06 -1.00 1.20
CA ASN A 47 -18.39 -1.62 1.40
C ASN A 47 -18.47 -3.07 0.95
N LEU A 48 -17.67 -3.50 -0.02
CA LEU A 48 -17.63 -4.89 -0.49
C LEU A 48 -16.97 -5.85 0.51
N ILE A 49 -16.01 -5.35 1.31
CA ILE A 49 -15.18 -6.21 2.19
C ILE A 49 -15.29 -5.89 3.68
N LYS A 50 -16.05 -4.88 4.10
CA LYS A 50 -16.13 -4.40 5.49
C LYS A 50 -16.48 -5.48 6.51
N ASP A 51 -17.20 -6.53 6.08
CA ASP A 51 -17.62 -7.65 6.93
C ASP A 51 -16.70 -8.89 6.76
N CYS A 52 -15.60 -8.76 6.01
CA CYS A 52 -14.63 -9.83 5.84
C CYS A 52 -13.56 -9.78 6.96
N ASP A 53 -13.08 -10.97 7.35
CA ASP A 53 -12.00 -11.12 8.33
C ASP A 53 -10.64 -10.97 7.64
N VAL A 54 -10.24 -9.72 7.42
CA VAL A 54 -8.95 -9.37 6.82
C VAL A 54 -8.32 -8.19 7.56
N SER A 55 -6.99 -8.16 7.63
CA SER A 55 -6.26 -6.95 8.01
C SER A 55 -6.38 -5.90 6.92
N LEU A 56 -6.64 -4.65 7.29
CA LEU A 56 -6.81 -3.54 6.36
C LEU A 56 -5.76 -2.45 6.61
N GLY A 57 -4.81 -2.32 5.69
CA GLY A 57 -3.76 -1.31 5.73
C GLY A 57 -4.13 -0.03 4.99
N CYS A 58 -3.56 1.10 5.41
CA CYS A 58 -3.59 2.33 4.64
C CYS A 58 -2.53 2.24 3.53
N HIS A 59 -2.97 1.94 2.31
CA HIS A 59 -2.14 1.89 1.11
C HIS A 59 -1.97 3.30 0.56
N THR A 60 -1.06 4.04 1.16
CA THR A 60 -0.88 5.47 0.91
C THR A 60 -0.35 5.71 -0.49
N ASN A 61 -1.03 6.55 -1.24
CA ASN A 61 -0.73 6.84 -2.63
C ASN A 61 -0.35 8.32 -2.82
N ILE A 62 0.71 8.57 -3.61
CA ILE A 62 1.18 9.91 -3.98
C ILE A 62 1.44 10.06 -5.49
N CYS A 63 0.95 9.13 -6.32
CA CYS A 63 1.31 9.10 -7.74
C CYS A 63 0.15 8.86 -8.71
N VAL A 64 -1.09 8.75 -8.21
CA VAL A 64 -2.27 8.58 -9.07
C VAL A 64 -3.51 9.25 -8.47
N GLY A 65 -4.32 9.90 -9.32
CA GLY A 65 -5.53 10.58 -8.91
C GLY A 65 -5.27 11.89 -8.15
N LYS A 66 -6.23 12.29 -7.33
CA LYS A 66 -6.17 13.54 -6.58
C LYS A 66 -5.70 13.32 -5.15
N PRO A 67 -4.93 14.25 -4.59
CA PRO A 67 -4.58 14.23 -3.17
C PRO A 67 -5.83 14.45 -2.30
N VAL A 68 -5.72 14.06 -1.04
CA VAL A 68 -6.71 14.39 -0.01
C VAL A 68 -6.46 15.79 0.55
N CYS A 69 -5.19 16.20 0.66
CA CYS A 69 -4.79 17.56 0.99
C CYS A 69 -5.12 18.57 -0.12
N ASP A 70 -5.13 19.86 0.21
CA ASP A 70 -5.07 20.92 -0.79
C ASP A 70 -3.74 20.79 -1.58
N PRO A 71 -3.78 20.61 -2.92
CA PRO A 71 -2.58 20.49 -3.75
C PRO A 71 -1.59 21.66 -3.59
N LYS A 72 -2.05 22.83 -3.20
CA LYS A 72 -1.19 24.00 -2.96
C LYS A 72 -0.27 23.85 -1.76
N LEU A 73 -0.59 22.97 -0.84
CA LEU A 73 0.20 22.69 0.37
C LEU A 73 1.28 21.64 0.11
N ILE A 74 1.18 20.91 -0.99
CA ILE A 74 2.05 19.77 -1.33
C ILE A 74 2.57 19.84 -2.78
N PRO A 75 3.12 20.98 -3.23
CA PRO A 75 3.50 21.19 -4.64
C PRO A 75 4.63 20.26 -5.11
N SER A 76 5.44 19.70 -4.22
CA SER A 76 6.49 18.77 -4.62
C SER A 76 5.93 17.48 -5.21
N ILE A 77 4.77 17.02 -4.76
CA ILE A 77 4.16 15.75 -5.19
C ILE A 77 2.93 15.91 -6.09
N THR A 78 2.56 17.16 -6.43
CA THR A 78 1.39 17.45 -7.27
C THR A 78 1.74 18.20 -8.56
N SER A 79 0.89 18.04 -9.56
CA SER A 79 0.89 18.81 -10.80
C SER A 79 -0.55 19.28 -11.06
N GLY A 80 -0.78 20.58 -10.87
CA GLY A 80 -2.15 21.14 -10.89
C GLY A 80 -2.98 20.60 -9.72
N THR A 81 -4.04 19.86 -10.01
CA THR A 81 -4.97 19.31 -9.01
C THR A 81 -4.78 17.82 -8.73
N GLU A 82 -3.81 17.19 -9.38
CA GLU A 82 -3.56 15.75 -9.29
C GLU A 82 -2.14 15.47 -8.79
N PHE A 83 -1.89 14.25 -8.36
CA PHE A 83 -0.54 13.81 -8.09
C PHE A 83 0.32 13.77 -9.36
N LYS A 84 1.62 13.96 -9.20
CA LYS A 84 2.59 13.63 -10.23
C LYS A 84 2.54 12.14 -10.55
N SER A 85 2.71 11.79 -11.82
CA SER A 85 2.62 10.40 -12.26
C SER A 85 3.81 9.55 -11.77
N SER A 86 3.61 8.26 -11.59
CA SER A 86 4.68 7.32 -11.25
C SER A 86 5.84 7.35 -12.26
N LYS A 87 5.59 7.78 -13.51
CA LYS A 87 6.63 7.98 -14.53
C LYS A 87 7.56 9.14 -14.17
N GLU A 88 7.03 10.24 -13.62
CA GLU A 88 7.84 11.37 -13.17
C GLU A 88 8.77 10.97 -12.04
N TYR A 89 8.29 10.21 -11.05
CA TYR A 89 9.13 9.66 -9.98
C TYR A 89 10.24 8.77 -10.53
N ARG A 90 9.92 7.81 -11.40
CA ARG A 90 10.92 6.88 -11.96
C ARG A 90 11.93 7.53 -12.90
N SER A 91 11.58 8.65 -13.54
CA SER A 91 12.48 9.38 -14.45
C SER A 91 13.35 10.41 -13.74
N SER A 92 13.04 10.76 -12.50
CA SER A 92 13.85 11.68 -11.71
C SER A 92 15.16 11.03 -11.24
N LYS A 93 16.25 11.80 -11.27
CA LYS A 93 17.54 11.36 -10.72
C LYS A 93 17.68 11.64 -9.23
N GLU A 94 16.84 12.51 -8.70
CA GLU A 94 16.85 12.93 -7.31
C GLU A 94 15.45 12.79 -6.72
N ASP A 95 15.39 12.54 -5.41
CA ASP A 95 14.12 12.53 -4.69
C ASP A 95 13.63 13.99 -4.54
N PHE A 96 12.60 14.33 -5.29
CA PHE A 96 11.99 15.65 -5.25
C PHE A 96 10.86 15.78 -4.21
N VAL A 97 10.53 14.69 -3.53
CA VAL A 97 9.50 14.69 -2.48
C VAL A 97 9.99 15.49 -1.29
N VAL A 98 9.23 16.49 -0.89
CA VAL A 98 9.50 17.26 0.32
C VAL A 98 8.85 16.56 1.50
N LEU A 99 9.66 16.23 2.53
CA LEU A 99 9.22 15.41 3.65
C LEU A 99 8.01 15.99 4.40
N GLU A 100 8.02 17.29 4.65
CA GLU A 100 6.94 17.98 5.35
C GLU A 100 5.63 17.95 4.56
N GLU A 101 5.72 18.09 3.23
CA GLU A 101 4.56 18.05 2.35
C GLU A 101 3.95 16.65 2.26
N VAL A 102 4.79 15.62 2.11
CA VAL A 102 4.29 14.26 2.02
C VAL A 102 3.70 13.78 3.35
N ILE A 103 4.22 14.23 4.49
CA ILE A 103 3.64 13.97 5.80
C ILE A 103 2.21 14.55 5.90
N LEU A 104 1.96 15.75 5.36
CA LEU A 104 0.60 16.34 5.34
C LEU A 104 -0.37 15.45 4.58
N GLU A 105 0.04 14.94 3.41
CA GLU A 105 -0.81 14.07 2.60
C GLU A 105 -1.05 12.71 3.27
N ILE A 106 -0.01 12.10 3.86
CA ILE A 106 -0.14 10.83 4.59
C ILE A 106 -1.13 10.97 5.75
N GLU A 107 -1.02 12.04 6.53
CA GLU A 107 -1.95 12.35 7.63
C GLU A 107 -3.38 12.55 7.11
N ALA A 108 -3.55 13.24 5.98
CA ALA A 108 -4.86 13.45 5.39
C ALA A 108 -5.48 12.13 4.89
N GLN A 109 -4.70 11.25 4.26
CA GLN A 109 -5.16 9.92 3.87
C GLN A 109 -5.50 9.06 5.07
N TYR A 110 -4.73 9.11 6.14
CA TYR A 110 -5.05 8.44 7.39
C TYR A 110 -6.39 8.91 7.98
N GLN A 111 -6.63 10.22 8.04
CA GLN A 111 -7.91 10.74 8.55
C GLN A 111 -9.08 10.32 7.65
N LYS A 112 -8.88 10.33 6.33
CA LYS A 112 -9.87 9.85 5.37
C LYS A 112 -10.13 8.35 5.51
N PHE A 113 -9.10 7.53 5.77
CA PHE A 113 -9.25 6.12 6.09
C PHE A 113 -10.22 5.92 7.26
N LYS A 114 -10.01 6.63 8.37
CA LYS A 114 -10.87 6.57 9.56
C LYS A 114 -12.29 7.07 9.27
N GLN A 115 -12.42 8.10 8.45
CA GLN A 115 -13.75 8.62 8.06
C GLN A 115 -14.54 7.57 7.27
N ILE A 116 -13.90 6.84 6.35
CA ILE A 116 -14.56 5.82 5.53
C ILE A 116 -14.85 4.56 6.34
N THR A 117 -13.89 4.12 7.14
CA THR A 117 -13.94 2.79 7.79
C THR A 117 -14.51 2.80 9.19
N GLY A 118 -14.48 3.94 9.86
CA GLY A 118 -14.81 4.08 11.29
C GLY A 118 -13.78 3.49 12.25
N LYS A 119 -12.60 3.05 11.76
CA LYS A 119 -11.55 2.42 12.56
C LYS A 119 -10.14 2.86 12.13
N GLU A 120 -9.15 2.57 12.97
CA GLU A 120 -7.74 2.73 12.62
C GLU A 120 -7.31 1.72 11.54
N PRO A 121 -6.36 2.06 10.65
CA PRO A 121 -5.71 1.05 9.83
C PRO A 121 -4.85 0.11 10.68
N ASP A 122 -4.73 -1.14 10.28
CA ASP A 122 -3.86 -2.09 10.98
C ASP A 122 -2.38 -1.78 10.76
N TYR A 123 -2.04 -1.14 9.64
CA TYR A 123 -0.67 -0.72 9.28
C TYR A 123 -0.68 0.36 8.19
N PHE A 124 0.49 0.99 8.01
CA PHE A 124 0.79 1.85 6.86
C PHE A 124 1.71 1.15 5.88
N GLU A 125 1.54 1.45 4.62
CA GLU A 125 2.43 1.12 3.51
C GLU A 125 2.31 2.12 2.36
N GLY A 126 3.24 2.07 1.41
CA GLY A 126 3.27 2.99 0.27
C GLY A 126 2.92 2.30 -1.05
N HIS A 127 2.13 2.99 -1.89
CA HIS A 127 1.81 2.55 -3.24
C HIS A 127 2.92 2.94 -4.23
N ALA A 128 3.50 1.96 -4.92
CA ALA A 128 4.28 2.05 -6.17
C ALA A 128 5.50 2.98 -6.23
N ILE A 129 5.77 3.81 -5.23
CA ILE A 129 6.83 4.83 -5.25
C ILE A 129 7.94 4.49 -4.26
N ASP A 130 9.16 4.42 -4.79
CA ASP A 130 10.40 4.26 -4.03
C ASP A 130 11.07 5.64 -3.86
N SER A 131 10.53 6.46 -2.94
CA SER A 131 11.10 7.74 -2.53
C SER A 131 11.53 7.66 -1.08
N PRO A 132 12.80 7.92 -0.74
CA PRO A 132 13.27 7.94 0.64
C PRO A 132 12.45 8.85 1.56
N ASN A 133 12.05 10.03 1.09
CA ASN A 133 11.25 10.96 1.87
C ASN A 133 9.81 10.48 2.05
N PHE A 134 9.23 9.80 1.05
CA PHE A 134 7.91 9.18 1.20
C PHE A 134 7.93 8.04 2.23
N ILE A 135 8.89 7.13 2.12
CA ILE A 135 9.09 6.02 3.07
C ILE A 135 9.28 6.55 4.49
N LYS A 136 10.14 7.57 4.65
CA LYS A 136 10.36 8.21 5.95
C LYS A 136 9.10 8.91 6.48
N GLY A 137 8.32 9.54 5.62
CA GLY A 137 7.02 10.14 5.97
C GLY A 137 6.03 9.10 6.51
N LEU A 138 5.91 7.95 5.85
CA LEU A 138 5.07 6.82 6.30
C LEU A 138 5.49 6.32 7.69
N GLU A 139 6.78 6.13 7.91
CA GLU A 139 7.31 5.70 9.21
C GLU A 139 7.01 6.73 10.31
N ILE A 140 7.21 8.02 10.04
CA ILE A 140 6.93 9.10 10.99
C ILE A 140 5.45 9.11 11.38
N VAL A 141 4.53 9.05 10.39
CA VAL A 141 3.09 9.09 10.65
C VAL A 141 2.63 7.82 11.36
N ALA A 142 3.09 6.64 10.94
CA ALA A 142 2.80 5.40 11.64
C ALA A 142 3.20 5.46 13.12
N ASN A 143 4.41 5.93 13.40
CA ASN A 143 4.92 6.08 14.78
C ASN A 143 4.11 7.10 15.60
N ARG A 144 3.66 8.21 15.02
CA ARG A 144 2.79 9.20 15.70
C ARG A 144 1.49 8.58 16.20
N HIS A 145 0.96 7.65 15.45
CA HIS A 145 -0.33 6.99 15.74
C HIS A 145 -0.17 5.61 16.41
N ASN A 146 1.04 5.20 16.77
CA ASN A 146 1.37 3.86 17.29
C ASN A 146 0.87 2.72 16.39
N LEU A 147 0.97 2.93 15.08
CA LEU A 147 0.58 1.96 14.08
C LEU A 147 1.81 1.28 13.46
N LEU A 148 1.61 0.11 12.91
CA LEU A 148 2.67 -0.62 12.23
C LEU A 148 2.99 0.07 10.89
N PHE A 149 4.28 0.07 10.53
CA PHE A 149 4.74 0.42 9.19
C PHE A 149 5.26 -0.83 8.50
N SER A 150 4.70 -1.17 7.35
CA SER A 150 5.18 -2.24 6.50
C SER A 150 6.16 -1.65 5.48
N GLY A 151 7.45 -1.74 5.78
CA GLY A 151 8.50 -1.39 4.82
C GLY A 151 8.53 -2.34 3.62
N ILE A 152 9.31 -2.00 2.61
CA ILE A 152 9.54 -2.82 1.40
C ILE A 152 11.00 -3.26 1.37
N SER A 153 11.25 -4.51 0.95
CA SER A 153 12.59 -5.03 0.66
C SER A 153 12.59 -5.66 -0.73
N PHE A 154 13.51 -5.23 -1.57
CA PHE A 154 13.68 -5.77 -2.94
C PHE A 154 14.85 -6.75 -3.05
N ASP A 155 15.71 -6.83 -2.04
CA ASP A 155 16.94 -7.65 -2.04
C ASP A 155 16.81 -8.92 -1.19
N GLY A 156 15.62 -9.19 -0.64
CA GLY A 156 15.34 -10.33 0.22
C GLY A 156 15.83 -10.15 1.68
N THR A 157 16.32 -8.98 2.04
CA THR A 157 16.57 -8.63 3.43
C THR A 157 15.24 -8.56 4.18
N PRO A 158 15.07 -9.22 5.34
CA PRO A 158 13.83 -9.15 6.06
C PRO A 158 13.57 -7.73 6.58
N VAL A 159 12.34 -7.27 6.45
CA VAL A 159 11.89 -6.03 7.10
C VAL A 159 11.46 -6.33 8.54
N LEU A 160 11.63 -5.37 9.43
CA LEU A 160 11.17 -5.48 10.81
C LEU A 160 9.77 -4.88 10.93
N VAL A 161 8.82 -5.70 11.33
CA VAL A 161 7.45 -5.27 11.66
C VAL A 161 7.19 -5.68 13.11
N ASN A 162 6.99 -4.72 13.99
CA ASN A 162 6.80 -4.97 15.43
C ASN A 162 7.88 -5.91 16.03
N ASN A 163 9.16 -5.64 15.73
CA ASN A 163 10.33 -6.44 16.12
C ASN A 163 10.35 -7.89 15.61
N GLN A 164 9.50 -8.23 14.65
CA GLN A 164 9.50 -9.52 13.97
C GLN A 164 10.09 -9.37 12.57
N GLN A 165 10.94 -10.31 12.18
CA GLN A 165 11.45 -10.37 10.81
C GLN A 165 10.36 -10.92 9.88
N VAL A 166 10.06 -10.14 8.83
CA VAL A 166 9.13 -10.52 7.76
C VAL A 166 9.90 -10.57 6.45
N TYR A 167 9.88 -11.72 5.80
CA TYR A 167 10.50 -11.90 4.49
C TYR A 167 9.51 -11.51 3.40
N MET A 168 9.88 -10.57 2.55
CA MET A 168 9.04 -10.16 1.43
C MET A 168 9.44 -10.91 0.17
N ASN A 169 8.45 -11.46 -0.51
CA ASN A 169 8.62 -12.10 -1.80
C ASN A 169 7.75 -11.38 -2.83
N MET A 170 8.39 -10.75 -3.79
CA MET A 170 7.71 -10.07 -4.89
C MET A 170 7.85 -10.91 -6.16
N GLY A 171 6.71 -11.31 -6.73
CA GLY A 171 6.70 -11.99 -8.02
C GLY A 171 7.02 -10.99 -9.15
N ASN A 172 7.70 -11.47 -10.19
CA ASN A 172 7.91 -10.68 -11.41
C ASN A 172 6.62 -10.65 -12.25
N THR A 173 5.76 -9.69 -11.97
CA THR A 173 4.47 -9.51 -12.66
C THR A 173 4.59 -8.89 -14.04
N SER A 174 5.80 -8.44 -14.44
CA SER A 174 6.07 -7.77 -15.72
C SER A 174 6.63 -8.71 -16.79
N SER A 175 6.77 -9.99 -16.51
CA SER A 175 7.27 -10.99 -17.47
C SER A 175 6.16 -11.37 -18.46
N ASP A 176 6.49 -11.52 -19.74
CA ASP A 176 5.55 -11.91 -20.80
C ASP A 176 4.92 -13.30 -20.56
N ASP A 177 5.61 -14.17 -19.82
CA ASP A 177 5.17 -15.51 -19.44
C ASP A 177 4.65 -15.58 -17.99
N TYR A 178 4.30 -14.44 -17.38
CA TYR A 178 3.78 -14.38 -16.02
C TYR A 178 2.57 -15.31 -15.83
N ASN A 179 2.71 -16.24 -14.90
CA ASN A 179 1.65 -17.14 -14.48
C ASN A 179 1.43 -16.97 -12.96
N PRO A 180 0.32 -16.32 -12.54
CA PRO A 180 0.09 -16.02 -11.12
C PRO A 180 0.09 -17.25 -10.23
N PHE A 181 -0.50 -18.35 -10.70
CA PHE A 181 -0.56 -19.59 -9.92
C PHE A 181 0.82 -20.21 -9.74
N LYS A 182 1.61 -20.33 -10.83
CA LYS A 182 2.96 -20.86 -10.76
C LYS A 182 3.85 -20.01 -9.86
N THR A 183 3.81 -18.69 -10.04
CA THR A 183 4.57 -17.75 -9.21
C THR A 183 4.21 -17.89 -7.74
N PHE A 184 2.93 -17.99 -7.41
CA PHE A 184 2.50 -18.17 -6.03
C PHE A 184 3.02 -19.50 -5.42
N VAL A 185 2.95 -20.60 -6.16
CA VAL A 185 3.46 -21.90 -5.70
C VAL A 185 4.97 -21.82 -5.45
N GLU A 186 5.73 -21.23 -6.37
CA GLU A 186 7.18 -21.04 -6.22
C GLU A 186 7.51 -20.15 -5.00
N MET A 187 6.77 -19.07 -4.78
CA MET A 187 6.94 -18.20 -3.61
C MET A 187 6.67 -18.97 -2.30
N TYR A 188 5.61 -19.77 -2.25
CA TYR A 188 5.30 -20.60 -1.10
C TYR A 188 6.37 -21.67 -0.84
N GLU A 189 6.85 -22.34 -1.86
CA GLU A 189 7.90 -23.37 -1.73
C GLU A 189 9.22 -22.76 -1.22
N ASN A 190 9.59 -21.57 -1.72
CA ASN A 190 10.80 -20.85 -1.35
C ASN A 190 10.67 -20.05 -0.05
N ALA A 191 9.48 -19.90 0.50
CA ALA A 191 9.25 -19.18 1.74
C ALA A 191 10.06 -19.78 2.89
N LYS A 192 10.60 -18.93 3.76
CA LYS A 192 11.40 -19.31 4.92
C LYS A 192 10.52 -19.65 6.12
N ASP A 193 11.08 -20.29 7.12
CA ASP A 193 10.38 -20.42 8.41
C ASP A 193 10.21 -19.04 9.03
N GLY A 194 9.03 -18.75 9.56
CA GLY A 194 8.65 -17.45 10.07
C GLY A 194 7.59 -16.76 9.21
N PHE A 195 7.54 -15.44 9.29
CA PHE A 195 6.59 -14.60 8.53
C PHE A 195 7.13 -14.29 7.13
N ASN A 196 6.28 -14.47 6.12
CA ASN A 196 6.52 -14.20 4.71
C ASN A 196 5.36 -13.46 4.10
#